data_86ee54676e920263545a91a12b7e76d6
#
_entry.id   86ee54676e920263545a91a12b7e76d6
#
_cell.length_a   1.000
_cell.length_b   1.000
_cell.length_c   1.000
_cell.angle_alpha   90.00
_cell.angle_beta   90.00
_cell.angle_gamma   90.00
#
_symmetry.space_group_name_H-M   'P 1'
#
loop_
_entity.id
_entity.type
_entity.pdbx_description
1 polymer ?
#
loop_
_entity_poly.entity_id
_entity_poly.type
_entity_poly.pdbx_seq_one_letter_code
_entity_poly.pdbx_strand_id
1 'polypeptide(L)'
;MHDYEFDVEYDIDEEIMQYESLNLILQPIVENAIEHGIEVMEEDKRGLITIKGWIEGSDILISITDNGVGMGEEKAASIITQHSKGYGMRNVNDRIHLFYGENYGLSVYSEINKGTTITARIPIKRVGETKENSIV
;
A
#
# COMPACT_ATOMS: atom_id res chain seq x y z
N MET A 1 3.36 -13.71 22.19
CA MET A 1 4.10 -12.97 21.20
C MET A 1 4.61 -13.87 20.09
N HIS A 2 4.48 -13.42 18.88
CA HIS A 2 4.93 -14.21 17.75
C HIS A 2 6.18 -13.63 17.18
N ASP A 3 7.11 -14.51 16.85
CA ASP A 3 8.30 -14.08 16.15
C ASP A 3 8.06 -14.35 14.68
N TYR A 4 7.59 -13.32 13.98
CA TYR A 4 7.40 -13.46 12.56
C TYR A 4 8.70 -13.24 11.87
N GLU A 5 9.01 -14.09 10.94
CA GLU A 5 10.16 -13.86 10.09
C GLU A 5 9.68 -13.44 8.73
N PHE A 6 10.12 -12.30 8.30
CA PHE A 6 9.83 -11.88 6.95
C PHE A 6 10.93 -10.96 6.46
N ASP A 7 11.04 -10.90 5.16
CA ASP A 7 11.98 -10.01 4.51
C ASP A 7 11.24 -8.90 3.82
N VAL A 8 11.90 -7.76 3.67
CA VAL A 8 11.34 -6.64 2.93
C VAL A 8 12.31 -6.29 1.81
N GLU A 9 11.80 -6.25 0.60
CA GLU A 9 12.58 -5.86 -0.56
C GLU A 9 12.05 -4.54 -1.10
N TYR A 10 12.97 -3.65 -1.46
CA TYR A 10 12.61 -2.34 -1.98
C TYR A 10 13.12 -2.18 -3.39
N ASP A 11 12.26 -1.64 -4.25
CA ASP A 11 12.64 -1.28 -5.61
C ASP A 11 11.88 0.00 -5.93
N ILE A 12 12.42 1.11 -5.45
CA ILE A 12 11.74 2.40 -5.53
C ILE A 12 12.63 3.37 -6.29
N ASP A 13 12.08 4.00 -7.33
CA ASP A 13 12.80 5.01 -8.08
C ASP A 13 13.22 6.13 -7.15
N GLU A 14 14.47 6.55 -7.28
CA GLU A 14 15.00 7.58 -6.38
C GLU A 14 14.23 8.87 -6.46
N GLU A 15 13.72 9.18 -7.64
CA GLU A 15 12.97 10.42 -7.82
C GLU A 15 11.78 10.54 -6.89
N ILE A 16 11.13 9.42 -6.59
CA ILE A 16 9.94 9.51 -5.75
C ILE A 16 10.27 9.46 -4.28
N MET A 17 11.46 9.06 -3.92
CA MET A 17 11.82 8.99 -2.51
C MET A 17 11.93 10.37 -1.87
N GLN A 18 11.98 11.41 -2.66
CA GLN A 18 12.05 12.77 -2.11
C GLN A 18 10.68 13.29 -1.66
N TYR A 19 9.61 12.59 -1.95
CA TYR A 19 8.29 13.04 -1.55
C TYR A 19 7.96 12.49 -0.17
N GLU A 20 8.05 13.35 0.82
CA GLU A 20 7.84 12.94 2.20
C GLU A 20 6.44 12.40 2.48
N SER A 21 5.48 12.90 1.76
CA SER A 21 4.10 12.47 1.98
C SER A 21 3.88 11.00 1.66
N LEU A 22 4.82 10.38 0.93
CA LEU A 22 4.69 8.98 0.64
C LEU A 22 4.71 8.11 1.88
N ASN A 23 5.44 8.52 2.90
CA ASN A 23 5.49 7.74 4.13
C ASN A 23 4.12 7.63 4.78
N LEU A 24 3.30 8.65 4.61
CA LEU A 24 1.95 8.64 5.18
C LEU A 24 1.05 7.67 4.46
N ILE A 25 1.36 7.39 3.20
CA ILE A 25 0.61 6.41 2.43
C ILE A 25 1.17 5.01 2.65
N LEU A 26 2.49 4.89 2.65
CA LEU A 26 3.13 3.59 2.73
C LEU A 26 2.92 2.89 4.06
N GLN A 27 3.03 3.63 5.14
CA GLN A 27 3.02 3.01 6.45
C GLN A 27 1.76 2.20 6.74
N PRO A 28 0.56 2.74 6.54
CA PRO A 28 -0.63 1.93 6.81
C PRO A 28 -0.75 0.73 5.88
N ILE A 29 -0.26 0.85 4.65
CA ILE A 29 -0.34 -0.28 3.73
C ILE A 29 0.62 -1.38 4.13
N VAL A 30 1.83 -1.01 4.55
CA VAL A 30 2.79 -2.00 5.02
C VAL A 30 2.28 -2.68 6.29
N GLU A 31 1.69 -1.90 7.19
CA GLU A 31 1.12 -2.47 8.40
C GLU A 31 0.01 -3.46 8.08
N ASN A 32 -0.79 -3.14 7.08
CA ASN A 32 -1.85 -4.05 6.66
C ASN A 32 -1.26 -5.35 6.12
N ALA A 33 -0.20 -5.25 5.32
CA ALA A 33 0.44 -6.44 4.77
C ALA A 33 1.00 -7.33 5.88
N ILE A 34 1.61 -6.73 6.89
CA ILE A 34 2.16 -7.50 8.00
C ILE A 34 1.02 -8.16 8.77
N GLU A 35 0.03 -7.40 9.15
CA GLU A 35 -0.99 -7.92 10.06
C GLU A 35 -1.95 -8.89 9.39
N HIS A 36 -2.37 -8.60 8.18
CA HIS A 36 -3.38 -9.43 7.54
C HIS A 36 -2.83 -10.43 6.54
N GLY A 37 -1.56 -10.29 6.20
CA GLY A 37 -0.92 -11.22 5.28
C GLY A 37 0.08 -12.11 5.98
N ILE A 38 1.10 -11.50 6.56
CA ILE A 38 2.24 -12.23 7.07
C ILE A 38 1.96 -12.90 8.41
N GLU A 39 1.32 -12.18 9.31
CA GLU A 39 1.10 -12.70 10.67
C GLU A 39 0.19 -13.90 10.72
N VAL A 40 -0.65 -14.06 9.70
CA VAL A 40 -1.57 -15.20 9.69
C VAL A 40 -1.09 -16.33 8.82
N MET A 41 0.14 -16.26 8.33
CA MET A 41 0.73 -17.36 7.57
C MET A 41 1.09 -18.51 8.50
N GLU A 42 1.25 -19.68 7.92
CA GLU A 42 1.74 -20.80 8.67
C GLU A 42 3.14 -20.55 9.17
N GLU A 43 3.44 -21.07 10.37
CA GLU A 43 4.68 -20.74 11.04
C GLU A 43 5.93 -21.17 10.29
N ASP A 44 5.82 -22.20 9.49
CA ASP A 44 6.98 -22.70 8.77
C ASP A 44 7.25 -21.94 7.47
N LYS A 45 6.46 -20.93 7.18
CA LYS A 45 6.65 -20.14 5.98
C LYS A 45 7.28 -18.81 6.30
N ARG A 46 8.14 -18.37 5.40
CA ARG A 46 8.80 -17.09 5.58
C ARG A 46 8.08 -16.03 4.77
N GLY A 47 7.77 -14.92 5.39
CA GLY A 47 7.08 -13.84 4.72
C GLY A 47 8.01 -13.01 3.85
N LEU A 48 7.44 -12.42 2.82
CA LEU A 48 8.15 -11.48 1.97
C LEU A 48 7.23 -10.34 1.65
N ILE A 49 7.71 -9.11 1.88
CA ILE A 49 7.00 -7.91 1.48
C ILE A 49 7.87 -7.20 0.46
N THR A 50 7.31 -6.92 -0.70
CA THR A 50 8.01 -6.23 -1.76
C THR A 50 7.37 -4.87 -1.97
N ILE A 51 8.17 -3.82 -1.90
CA ILE A 51 7.70 -2.46 -2.09
C ILE A 51 8.33 -1.93 -3.37
N LYS A 52 7.49 -1.58 -4.32
CA LYS A 52 7.96 -1.03 -5.59
C LYS A 52 7.38 0.35 -5.78
N GLY A 53 8.17 1.23 -6.39
CA GLY A 53 7.68 2.56 -6.70
C GLY A 53 8.25 2.99 -8.03
N TRP A 54 7.40 3.49 -8.91
CA TRP A 54 7.83 3.93 -10.23
C TRP A 54 6.96 5.07 -10.71
N ILE A 55 7.43 5.72 -11.76
CA ILE A 55 6.70 6.82 -12.37
C ILE A 55 6.11 6.34 -13.67
N GLU A 56 4.85 6.63 -13.89
CA GLU A 56 4.17 6.28 -15.11
C GLU A 56 3.47 7.52 -15.63
N GLY A 57 4.01 8.13 -16.68
CA GLY A 57 3.48 9.39 -17.17
C GLY A 57 3.67 10.50 -16.13
N SER A 58 2.60 11.08 -15.70
CA SER A 58 2.66 12.11 -14.68
C SER A 58 2.20 11.61 -13.32
N ASP A 59 2.21 10.31 -13.14
CA ASP A 59 1.76 9.71 -11.89
C ASP A 59 2.87 8.93 -11.22
N ILE A 60 2.73 8.79 -9.90
CA ILE A 60 3.58 7.93 -9.11
C ILE A 60 2.75 6.72 -8.72
N LEU A 61 3.30 5.55 -8.93
CA LEU A 61 2.67 4.32 -8.49
C LEU A 61 3.56 3.65 -7.46
N ILE A 62 2.94 3.19 -6.39
CA ILE A 62 3.65 2.46 -5.35
C ILE A 62 2.85 1.21 -5.05
N SER A 63 3.51 0.05 -5.12
CA SER A 63 2.84 -1.19 -4.83
C SER A 63 3.52 -1.88 -3.67
N ILE A 64 2.70 -2.46 -2.82
CA ILE A 64 3.17 -3.26 -1.69
C ILE A 64 2.57 -4.64 -1.85
N THR A 65 3.44 -5.63 -2.02
CA THR A 65 3.02 -7.01 -2.24
C THR A 65 3.48 -7.87 -1.08
N ASP A 66 2.58 -8.67 -0.53
CA ASP A 66 2.97 -9.67 0.44
C ASP A 66 2.71 -11.05 -0.14
N ASN A 67 3.42 -12.03 0.40
CA ASN A 67 3.22 -13.42 0.01
C ASN A 67 2.39 -14.16 1.05
N GLY A 68 1.47 -13.44 1.69
CA GLY A 68 0.67 -14.00 2.76
C GLY A 68 -0.48 -14.86 2.29
N VAL A 69 -1.49 -14.96 3.13
CA VAL A 69 -2.59 -15.88 2.86
C VAL A 69 -3.51 -15.43 1.74
N GLY A 70 -3.46 -14.16 1.40
CA GLY A 70 -4.34 -13.66 0.36
C GLY A 70 -5.79 -13.67 0.74
N MET A 71 -6.63 -13.30 -0.20
CA MET A 71 -8.06 -13.27 0.04
C MET A 71 -8.81 -13.40 -1.28
N GLY A 72 -10.07 -13.79 -1.20
CA GLY A 72 -10.90 -13.87 -2.39
C GLY A 72 -11.30 -12.50 -2.90
N GLU A 73 -11.89 -12.49 -4.07
CA GLU A 73 -12.23 -11.25 -4.75
C GLU A 73 -13.14 -10.34 -3.96
N GLU A 74 -14.14 -10.90 -3.33
CA GLU A 74 -15.09 -10.09 -2.58
C GLU A 74 -14.43 -9.38 -1.42
N LYS A 75 -13.62 -10.11 -0.67
CA LYS A 75 -12.96 -9.52 0.48
C LYS A 75 -11.93 -8.49 0.02
N ALA A 76 -11.21 -8.79 -1.04
CA ALA A 76 -10.24 -7.86 -1.57
C ALA A 76 -10.89 -6.54 -1.97
N ALA A 77 -12.02 -6.62 -2.65
CA ALA A 77 -12.74 -5.42 -3.05
C ALA A 77 -13.21 -4.61 -1.86
N SER A 78 -13.52 -5.27 -0.75
CA SER A 78 -14.06 -4.57 0.40
C SER A 78 -13.03 -3.84 1.24
N ILE A 79 -11.76 -4.18 1.09
CA ILE A 79 -10.71 -3.62 1.93
C ILE A 79 -10.65 -2.10 1.84
N ILE A 80 -10.81 -1.56 0.65
CA ILE A 80 -10.68 -0.12 0.45
C ILE A 80 -12.01 0.60 0.49
N THR A 81 -13.12 -0.12 0.62
CA THR A 81 -14.44 0.52 0.61
C THR A 81 -15.15 0.44 1.93
N GLN A 82 -14.80 -0.49 2.79
CA GLN A 82 -15.50 -0.66 4.05
C GLN A 82 -14.73 -0.10 5.21
N HIS A 83 -15.45 0.42 6.17
CA HIS A 83 -14.85 0.81 7.43
C HIS A 83 -14.31 -0.43 8.10
N SER A 84 -13.08 -0.35 8.53
CA SER A 84 -12.52 -1.42 9.31
C SER A 84 -11.88 -0.82 10.54
N LYS A 85 -11.83 -1.60 11.58
CA LYS A 85 -11.08 -1.21 12.74
C LYS A 85 -9.62 -1.34 12.38
N GLY A 86 -8.83 -0.39 12.79
CA GLY A 86 -7.41 -0.49 12.63
C GLY A 86 -6.90 0.27 11.45
N TYR A 87 -6.41 -0.37 10.43
CA TYR A 87 -5.55 0.26 9.47
C TYR A 87 -6.19 1.23 8.56
N GLY A 88 -7.44 1.06 8.35
CA GLY A 88 -8.14 2.04 7.58
C GLY A 88 -7.64 2.21 6.17
N MET A 89 -7.57 1.12 5.42
CA MET A 89 -7.26 1.25 4.00
C MET A 89 -8.25 2.16 3.33
N ARG A 90 -9.51 2.12 3.78
CA ARG A 90 -10.50 3.05 3.28
C ARG A 90 -10.11 4.48 3.62
N ASN A 91 -9.57 4.71 4.81
CA ASN A 91 -9.14 6.04 5.18
C ASN A 91 -8.01 6.55 4.28
N VAL A 92 -7.07 5.68 3.94
CA VAL A 92 -5.99 6.05 3.04
C VAL A 92 -6.57 6.38 1.67
N ASN A 93 -7.44 5.54 1.18
CA ASN A 93 -8.06 5.75 -0.12
C ASN A 93 -8.87 7.05 -0.15
N ASP A 94 -9.67 7.29 0.88
CA ASP A 94 -10.45 8.50 0.98
C ASP A 94 -9.57 9.74 1.03
N ARG A 95 -8.46 9.64 1.73
CA ARG A 95 -7.54 10.76 1.82
C ARG A 95 -6.91 11.08 0.47
N ILE A 96 -6.54 10.05 -0.28
CA ILE A 96 -6.01 10.26 -1.62
C ILE A 96 -7.06 10.92 -2.51
N HIS A 97 -8.30 10.45 -2.42
CA HIS A 97 -9.38 11.05 -3.19
C HIS A 97 -9.57 12.52 -2.82
N LEU A 98 -9.49 12.83 -1.55
CA LEU A 98 -9.68 14.18 -1.09
C LEU A 98 -8.62 15.13 -1.62
N PHE A 99 -7.37 14.68 -1.64
CA PHE A 99 -6.28 15.56 -2.03
C PHE A 99 -6.01 15.57 -3.52
N TYR A 100 -6.31 14.50 -4.22
CA TYR A 100 -5.92 14.37 -5.62
C TYR A 100 -7.06 14.09 -6.57
N GLY A 101 -8.24 13.79 -6.06
CA GLY A 101 -9.39 13.49 -6.90
C GLY A 101 -9.65 11.99 -7.02
N GLU A 102 -10.79 11.67 -7.60
CA GLU A 102 -11.24 10.28 -7.63
C GLU A 102 -10.55 9.42 -8.67
N ASN A 103 -9.74 10.02 -9.52
CA ASN A 103 -8.97 9.25 -10.48
C ASN A 103 -7.74 8.62 -9.85
N TYR A 104 -7.48 8.93 -8.61
CA TYR A 104 -6.32 8.44 -7.87
C TYR A 104 -6.82 7.64 -6.68
N GLY A 105 -5.97 6.84 -6.10
CA GLY A 105 -6.38 6.06 -4.95
C GLY A 105 -5.69 4.73 -4.91
N LEU A 106 -6.29 3.80 -4.17
CA LEU A 106 -5.76 2.47 -3.98
C LEU A 106 -6.49 1.46 -4.85
N SER A 107 -5.76 0.44 -5.27
CA SER A 107 -6.37 -0.74 -5.87
C SER A 107 -5.79 -1.97 -5.19
N VAL A 108 -6.55 -3.05 -5.16
CA VAL A 108 -6.17 -4.28 -4.47
C VAL A 108 -6.29 -5.45 -5.43
N TYR A 109 -5.25 -6.26 -5.46
CA TYR A 109 -5.29 -7.53 -6.15
C TYR A 109 -4.85 -8.61 -5.18
N SER A 110 -5.58 -9.71 -5.10
CA SER A 110 -5.26 -10.75 -4.15
C SER A 110 -5.72 -12.10 -4.65
N GLU A 111 -4.98 -13.14 -4.28
CA GLU A 111 -5.35 -14.52 -4.55
C GLU A 111 -5.13 -15.32 -3.29
N ILE A 112 -6.07 -16.19 -2.98
CA ILE A 112 -5.96 -17.05 -1.81
C ILE A 112 -4.70 -17.89 -1.92
N ASN A 113 -3.92 -17.92 -0.85
CA ASN A 113 -2.67 -18.68 -0.74
C ASN A 113 -1.53 -18.13 -1.59
N LYS A 114 -1.70 -16.97 -2.19
CA LYS A 114 -0.63 -16.36 -2.98
C LYS A 114 -0.22 -14.99 -2.48
N GLY A 115 -1.13 -14.30 -1.81
CA GLY A 115 -0.79 -13.01 -1.23
C GLY A 115 -1.63 -11.89 -1.80
N THR A 116 -1.23 -10.68 -1.45
CA THR A 116 -1.99 -9.48 -1.79
C THR A 116 -1.07 -8.37 -2.27
N THR A 117 -1.50 -7.64 -3.28
CA THR A 117 -0.82 -6.45 -3.75
C THR A 117 -1.77 -5.26 -3.63
N ILE A 118 -1.33 -4.23 -2.94
CA ILE A 118 -2.07 -2.98 -2.88
C ILE A 118 -1.24 -1.94 -3.60
N THR A 119 -1.84 -1.26 -4.55
CA THR A 119 -1.16 -0.24 -5.36
C THR A 119 -1.81 1.10 -5.11
N ALA A 120 -0.98 2.10 -4.85
CA ALA A 120 -1.43 3.48 -4.71
C ALA A 120 -0.99 4.25 -5.94
N ARG A 121 -1.91 5.04 -6.50
CA ARG A 121 -1.59 5.94 -7.61
C ARG A 121 -1.88 7.35 -7.15
N ILE A 122 -0.87 8.21 -7.28
CA ILE A 122 -1.01 9.63 -6.98
C ILE A 122 -0.31 10.43 -8.07
N PRO A 123 -0.69 11.69 -8.28
CA PRO A 123 -0.02 12.48 -9.31
C PRO A 123 1.32 13.00 -8.84
N ILE A 124 2.22 13.23 -9.77
CA ILE A 124 3.47 13.92 -9.46
C ILE A 124 3.15 15.39 -9.28
N LYS A 125 3.57 15.95 -8.14
CA LYS A 125 3.38 17.36 -7.90
C LYS A 125 4.55 18.13 -8.44
N ARG A 126 4.26 19.29 -9.03
CA ARG A 126 5.31 20.13 -9.54
C ARG A 126 5.97 20.87 -8.41
N VAL A 127 7.15 21.40 -8.70
CA VAL A 127 7.94 22.07 -7.68
C VAL A 127 7.16 23.16 -6.95
N GLY A 128 6.38 23.92 -7.66
CA GLY A 128 5.63 24.99 -7.02
C GLY A 128 4.49 24.52 -6.14
N GLU A 129 4.16 23.26 -6.18
CA GLU A 129 3.03 22.69 -5.45
C GLU A 129 3.45 21.81 -4.31
N THR A 130 4.73 21.55 -4.16
CA THR A 130 5.12 20.47 -3.29
C THR A 130 4.91 20.71 -1.82
N LYS A 131 5.05 21.93 -1.38
CA LYS A 131 4.98 22.13 0.04
C LYS A 131 3.60 22.01 0.62
N GLU A 132 2.60 22.12 -0.16
CA GLU A 132 1.28 21.89 0.37
C GLU A 132 0.83 20.49 0.20
N ASN A 133 1.68 19.64 -0.16
CA ASN A 133 1.30 18.32 -0.49
C ASN A 133 1.39 17.34 0.59
N SER A 134 1.59 17.77 1.75
CA SER A 134 1.48 16.89 2.84
C SER A 134 0.09 16.33 2.88
N ILE A 135 -0.02 15.03 2.94
CA ILE A 135 -1.30 14.38 3.06
C ILE A 135 -1.65 14.26 4.53
N VAL A 136 -1.42 15.23 5.25
CA VAL A 136 -1.71 15.20 6.68
C VAL A 136 -2.87 16.08 7.00
#